data_d0eec03fa2bec14bf39b5eae28d5e59f
#
_entry.id   d0eec03fa2bec14bf39b5eae28d5e59f
#
_cell.length_a   1.000
_cell.length_b   1.000
_cell.length_c   1.000
_cell.angle_alpha   90.00
_cell.angle_beta   90.00
_cell.angle_gamma   90.00
#
_symmetry.space_group_name_H-M   'P 1'
#
loop_
_entity.id
_entity.type
_entity.pdbx_description
1 polymer ?
#
loop_
_entity_poly.entity_id
_entity_poly.type
_entity_poly.pdbx_seq_one_letter_code
_entity_poly.pdbx_strand_id
1 'polypeptide(L)'
;MNFIDEALLEIKAGSGGSGCLSFRREKYIPRGGPNGGDGGRGGDVFLKADKNINTLVDFHHKKVIQAKNGRNGSGKNMKGQDGESIFLLVPQGTVVLDADSGDLIIDCNEEKDYLLAKGGDGGLGNARFKSSTNQAPRKITKGEDGES
;
A
#
# COMPACT_ATOMS: atom_id res chain seq x y z
N MET A 1 2.90 36.05 12.72
CA MET A 1 2.37 34.77 12.22
C MET A 1 3.47 34.06 11.43
N ASN A 2 3.81 32.87 11.82
CA ASN A 2 4.81 32.10 11.09
C ASN A 2 4.12 31.20 10.08
N PHE A 3 4.43 31.41 8.82
CA PHE A 3 4.03 30.49 7.77
C PHE A 3 5.15 29.48 7.54
N ILE A 4 4.77 28.23 7.45
CA ILE A 4 5.71 27.17 7.05
C ILE A 4 5.53 26.98 5.55
N ASP A 5 6.49 27.48 4.78
CA ASP A 5 6.46 27.41 3.32
C ASP A 5 7.06 26.12 2.79
N GLU A 6 7.90 25.46 3.58
CA GLU A 6 8.56 24.23 3.19
C GLU A 6 8.53 23.21 4.33
N ALA A 7 8.43 21.95 3.98
CA ALA A 7 8.51 20.86 4.91
C ALA A 7 9.23 19.67 4.24
N LEU A 8 9.97 18.92 5.03
CA LEU A 8 10.67 17.71 4.56
C LEU A 8 9.97 16.49 5.13
N LEU A 9 9.55 15.59 4.26
CA LEU A 9 8.87 14.36 4.63
C LEU A 9 9.58 13.16 4.05
N GLU A 10 9.59 12.07 4.81
CA GLU A 10 9.94 10.75 4.31
C GLU A 10 8.64 9.97 4.11
N ILE A 11 8.38 9.56 2.87
CA ILE A 11 7.10 8.95 2.49
C ILE A 11 7.33 7.49 2.14
N LYS A 12 6.51 6.61 2.72
CA LYS A 12 6.48 5.20 2.36
C LYS A 12 5.04 4.74 2.22
N ALA A 13 4.71 4.20 1.06
CA ALA A 13 3.45 3.48 0.91
C ALA A 13 3.57 2.09 1.55
N GLY A 14 2.43 1.47 1.83
CA GLY A 14 2.41 0.14 2.40
C GLY A 14 2.82 -0.93 1.39
N SER A 15 3.48 -1.97 1.87
CA SER A 15 3.80 -3.14 1.05
C SER A 15 2.62 -4.11 1.02
N GLY A 16 2.51 -4.88 -0.06
CA GLY A 16 1.50 -5.92 -0.15
C GLY A 16 1.81 -7.08 0.79
N GLY A 17 0.78 -7.72 1.30
CA GLY A 17 0.94 -8.97 2.04
C GLY A 17 1.26 -10.14 1.11
N SER A 18 1.88 -11.16 1.63
CA SER A 18 2.22 -12.36 0.86
C SER A 18 1.01 -13.27 0.69
N GLY A 19 0.99 -14.04 -0.40
CA GLY A 19 0.03 -15.11 -0.57
C GLY A 19 0.24 -16.23 0.45
N CYS A 20 -0.78 -16.96 0.74
CA CYS A 20 -0.74 -18.06 1.70
C CYS A 20 -0.51 -19.41 1.00
N LEU A 21 0.35 -20.22 1.58
CA LEU A 21 0.53 -21.63 1.18
C LEU A 21 -0.30 -22.49 2.14
N SER A 22 -1.43 -22.98 1.68
CA SER A 22 -2.33 -23.77 2.50
C SER A 22 -3.07 -24.80 1.66
N PHE A 23 -3.44 -25.91 2.29
CA PHE A 23 -4.21 -26.98 1.65
C PHE A 23 -5.43 -27.30 2.50
N ARG A 24 -6.54 -27.55 1.82
CA ARG A 24 -7.76 -27.96 2.47
C ARG A 24 -7.54 -29.32 3.16
N ARG A 25 -7.81 -29.37 4.46
CA ARG A 25 -7.73 -30.61 5.25
C ARG A 25 -9.03 -30.79 6.00
N GLU A 26 -9.77 -31.81 5.61
CA GLU A 26 -11.00 -32.17 6.27
C GLU A 26 -10.92 -33.64 6.71
N LYS A 27 -11.74 -34.00 7.68
CA LYS A 27 -11.70 -35.33 8.31
C LYS A 27 -11.72 -36.50 7.30
N TYR A 28 -12.47 -36.35 6.20
CA TYR A 28 -12.62 -37.39 5.20
C TYR A 28 -12.01 -37.06 3.85
N ILE A 29 -11.18 -36.02 3.81
CA ILE A 29 -10.50 -35.54 2.58
C ILE A 29 -9.02 -35.37 2.90
N PRO A 30 -8.24 -36.48 2.89
CA PRO A 30 -6.83 -36.42 3.30
C PRO A 30 -5.94 -35.63 2.32
N ARG A 31 -6.37 -35.48 1.07
CA ARG A 31 -5.64 -34.75 0.04
C ARG A 31 -6.49 -33.60 -0.51
N GLY A 32 -6.74 -32.62 0.32
CA GLY A 32 -7.48 -31.46 -0.10
C GLY A 32 -6.70 -30.59 -1.07
N GLY A 33 -7.41 -29.83 -1.90
CA GLY A 33 -6.81 -28.90 -2.83
C GLY A 33 -6.20 -27.68 -2.15
N PRO A 34 -5.49 -26.84 -2.91
CA PRO A 34 -4.90 -25.62 -2.38
C PRO A 34 -6.00 -24.63 -2.00
N ASN A 35 -5.88 -24.02 -0.83
CA ASN A 35 -6.83 -23.02 -0.36
C ASN A 35 -6.14 -21.80 0.26
N GLY A 36 -4.88 -21.56 -0.10
CA GLY A 36 -4.20 -20.34 0.34
C GLY A 36 -4.74 -19.11 -0.37
N GLY A 37 -5.18 -18.13 0.39
CA GLY A 37 -5.69 -16.87 -0.12
C GLY A 37 -4.56 -15.91 -0.48
N ASP A 38 -4.92 -14.86 -1.22
CA ASP A 38 -3.99 -13.80 -1.64
C ASP A 38 -3.68 -12.87 -0.46
N GLY A 39 -2.52 -12.22 -0.52
CA GLY A 39 -2.20 -11.11 0.37
C GLY A 39 -3.01 -9.88 0.03
N GLY A 40 -3.22 -9.01 1.01
CA GLY A 40 -3.85 -7.72 0.81
C GLY A 40 -2.89 -6.72 0.17
N ARG A 41 -3.45 -5.68 -0.45
CA ARG A 41 -2.69 -4.59 -1.04
C ARG A 41 -2.20 -3.64 0.04
N GLY A 42 -1.00 -3.09 -0.11
CA GLY A 42 -0.52 -2.03 0.76
C GLY A 42 -1.27 -0.73 0.53
N GLY A 43 -1.35 0.11 1.57
CA GLY A 43 -2.01 1.41 1.48
C GLY A 43 -1.20 2.42 0.67
N ASP A 44 -1.91 3.33 0.00
CA ASP A 44 -1.31 4.44 -0.73
C ASP A 44 -1.12 5.66 0.17
N VAL A 45 -0.29 6.59 -0.27
CA VAL A 45 -0.18 7.92 0.35
C VAL A 45 -0.67 8.95 -0.64
N PHE A 46 -1.67 9.73 -0.23
CA PHE A 46 -2.26 10.79 -1.03
C PHE A 46 -2.00 12.16 -0.39
N LEU A 47 -1.92 13.17 -1.22
CA LEU A 47 -2.04 14.55 -0.79
C LEU A 47 -3.44 15.05 -1.12
N LYS A 48 -4.11 15.65 -0.14
CA LYS A 48 -5.41 16.27 -0.34
C LYS A 48 -5.24 17.79 -0.27
N ALA A 49 -5.32 18.44 -1.42
CA ALA A 49 -5.19 19.90 -1.48
C ALA A 49 -6.51 20.55 -1.06
N ASP A 50 -6.43 21.46 -0.11
CA ASP A 50 -7.59 22.14 0.45
C ASP A 50 -7.32 23.64 0.50
N LYS A 51 -8.20 24.43 -0.13
CA LYS A 51 -8.07 25.90 -0.18
C LYS A 51 -8.22 26.55 1.21
N ASN A 52 -8.82 25.85 2.17
CA ASN A 52 -8.99 26.34 3.53
C ASN A 52 -7.74 26.16 4.39
N ILE A 53 -6.75 25.43 3.89
CA ILE A 53 -5.46 25.24 4.55
C ILE A 53 -4.47 26.16 3.87
N ASN A 54 -3.81 27.01 4.65
CA ASN A 54 -2.92 28.03 4.12
C ASN A 54 -1.48 27.91 4.60
N THR A 55 -1.14 26.83 5.30
CA THR A 55 0.21 26.62 5.82
C THR A 55 0.52 25.15 5.99
N LEU A 56 1.81 24.80 5.91
CA LEU A 56 2.32 23.46 6.16
C LEU A 56 2.75 23.25 7.63
N VAL A 57 2.15 24.02 8.56
CA VAL A 57 2.58 24.03 9.96
C VAL A 57 2.58 22.63 10.61
N ASP A 58 1.68 21.74 10.17
CA ASP A 58 1.63 20.36 10.70
C ASP A 58 2.85 19.54 10.28
N PHE A 59 3.64 20.02 9.33
CA PHE A 59 4.80 19.32 8.80
C PHE A 59 6.12 20.05 9.10
N HIS A 60 6.14 20.99 10.03
CA HIS A 60 7.32 21.82 10.28
C HIS A 60 8.51 21.01 10.84
N HIS A 61 8.29 19.84 11.39
CA HIS A 61 9.35 18.90 11.72
C HIS A 61 9.43 17.81 10.66
N LYS A 62 10.64 17.29 10.44
CA LYS A 62 10.78 16.14 9.55
C LYS A 62 9.93 14.99 10.08
N LYS A 63 9.02 14.52 9.27
CA LYS A 63 8.14 13.40 9.61
C LYS A 63 8.35 12.23 8.69
N VAL A 64 8.19 11.03 9.24
CA VAL A 64 8.09 9.80 8.46
C VAL A 64 6.61 9.47 8.35
N ILE A 65 6.13 9.39 7.12
CA ILE A 65 4.74 9.06 6.80
C ILE A 65 4.74 7.69 6.17
N GLN A 66 4.08 6.74 6.80
CA GLN A 66 4.00 5.38 6.27
C GLN A 66 2.56 4.88 6.29
N ALA A 67 2.07 4.45 5.13
CA ALA A 67 0.79 3.77 5.03
C ALA A 67 0.94 2.32 5.51
N LYS A 68 -0.17 1.71 5.88
CA LYS A 68 -0.16 0.36 6.42
C LYS A 68 0.09 -0.67 5.32
N ASN A 69 0.83 -1.71 5.68
CA ASN A 69 1.02 -2.86 4.80
C ASN A 69 -0.28 -3.67 4.69
N GLY A 70 -0.44 -4.35 3.57
CA GLY A 70 -1.46 -5.37 3.44
C GLY A 70 -1.13 -6.57 4.31
N ARG A 71 -2.14 -7.29 4.76
CA ARG A 71 -1.95 -8.50 5.54
C ARG A 71 -1.74 -9.69 4.63
N ASN A 72 -1.04 -10.68 5.14
CA ASN A 72 -0.85 -11.94 4.42
C ASN A 72 -2.19 -12.65 4.24
N GLY A 73 -2.31 -13.43 3.18
CA GLY A 73 -3.45 -14.32 3.00
C GLY A 73 -3.48 -15.41 4.05
N SER A 74 -4.60 -16.06 4.18
CA SER A 74 -4.82 -17.16 5.12
C SER A 74 -5.39 -18.38 4.39
N GLY A 75 -5.45 -19.51 5.08
CA GLY A 75 -6.13 -20.69 4.57
C GLY A 75 -7.62 -20.44 4.36
N LYS A 76 -8.34 -21.41 3.80
CA LYS A 76 -9.76 -21.32 3.48
C LYS A 76 -10.08 -20.20 2.48
N ASN A 77 -9.15 -19.96 1.55
CA ASN A 77 -9.25 -18.93 0.51
C ASN A 77 -9.47 -17.51 1.06
N MET A 78 -9.02 -17.23 2.27
CA MET A 78 -9.21 -15.93 2.88
C MET A 78 -8.13 -14.96 2.45
N LYS A 79 -8.54 -13.93 1.71
CA LYS A 79 -7.66 -12.83 1.32
C LYS A 79 -7.25 -12.02 2.54
N GLY A 80 -5.97 -11.64 2.60
CA GLY A 80 -5.50 -10.70 3.62
C GLY A 80 -6.15 -9.33 3.46
N GLN A 81 -6.34 -8.65 4.57
CA GLN A 81 -6.92 -7.32 4.58
C GLN A 81 -5.99 -6.31 3.92
N ASP A 82 -6.53 -5.39 3.11
CA ASP A 82 -5.76 -4.29 2.52
C ASP A 82 -5.33 -3.30 3.61
N GLY A 83 -4.14 -2.73 3.44
CA GLY A 83 -3.68 -1.65 4.31
C GLY A 83 -4.43 -0.35 4.04
N GLU A 84 -4.67 0.42 5.08
CA GLU A 84 -5.32 1.72 4.93
C GLU A 84 -4.39 2.72 4.24
N SER A 85 -4.97 3.52 3.35
CA SER A 85 -4.27 4.64 2.73
C SER A 85 -4.25 5.85 3.66
N ILE A 86 -3.26 6.71 3.46
CA ILE A 86 -3.10 7.95 4.23
C ILE A 86 -3.39 9.13 3.31
N PHE A 87 -4.12 10.11 3.84
CA PHE A 87 -4.42 11.38 3.17
C PHE A 87 -3.80 12.51 3.97
N LEU A 88 -2.83 13.19 3.37
CA LEU A 88 -2.16 14.34 3.98
C LEU A 88 -2.80 15.63 3.47
N LEU A 89 -3.32 16.46 4.37
CA LEU A 89 -3.92 17.74 4.02
C LEU A 89 -2.82 18.76 3.78
N VAL A 90 -2.85 19.40 2.61
CA VAL A 90 -1.89 20.44 2.21
C VAL A 90 -2.63 21.63 1.60
N PRO A 91 -2.03 22.85 1.64
CA PRO A 91 -2.62 23.99 0.95
C PRO A 91 -2.72 23.76 -0.56
N GLN A 92 -3.77 24.30 -1.17
CA GLN A 92 -3.85 24.38 -2.63
C GLN A 92 -2.67 25.22 -3.14
N GLY A 93 -2.01 24.74 -4.18
CA GLY A 93 -0.81 25.37 -4.71
C GLY A 93 0.49 24.78 -4.16
N THR A 94 0.41 23.81 -3.27
CA THR A 94 1.59 23.10 -2.77
C THR A 94 2.29 22.36 -3.91
N VAL A 95 3.61 22.48 -3.95
CA VAL A 95 4.45 21.81 -4.95
C VAL A 95 5.31 20.77 -4.22
N VAL A 96 5.33 19.55 -4.74
CA VAL A 96 6.13 18.46 -4.20
C VAL A 96 7.35 18.26 -5.08
N LEU A 97 8.52 18.35 -4.49
CA LEU A 97 9.81 18.16 -5.16
C LEU A 97 10.53 16.97 -4.56
N ASP A 98 11.30 16.26 -5.39
CA ASP A 98 12.23 15.26 -4.89
C ASP A 98 13.34 15.96 -4.11
N ALA A 99 13.56 15.56 -2.86
CA ALA A 99 14.53 16.22 -1.99
C ALA A 99 15.97 16.09 -2.47
N ASP A 100 16.27 15.01 -3.17
CA ASP A 100 17.63 14.74 -3.65
C ASP A 100 17.91 15.40 -5.00
N SER A 101 16.96 15.31 -5.94
CA SER A 101 17.17 15.80 -7.32
C SER A 101 16.61 17.18 -7.54
N GLY A 102 15.67 17.64 -6.71
CA GLY A 102 14.95 18.89 -6.93
C GLY A 102 13.89 18.83 -8.02
N ASP A 103 13.66 17.66 -8.62
CA ASP A 103 12.68 17.52 -9.69
C ASP A 103 11.25 17.64 -9.16
N LEU A 104 10.40 18.26 -9.99
CA LEU A 104 8.97 18.37 -9.67
C LEU A 104 8.30 17.00 -9.74
N ILE A 105 7.64 16.62 -8.66
CA ILE A 105 6.86 15.37 -8.60
C ILE A 105 5.38 15.66 -8.83
N ILE A 106 4.82 16.59 -8.06
CA ILE A 106 3.39 16.91 -8.10
C ILE A 106 3.22 18.41 -7.91
N ASP A 107 2.30 19.01 -8.67
CA ASP A 107 1.83 20.36 -8.47
C ASP A 107 0.36 20.31 -8.06
N CYS A 108 0.08 20.58 -6.78
CA CYS A 108 -1.26 20.52 -6.21
C CYS A 108 -2.04 21.81 -6.48
N ASN A 109 -2.19 22.19 -7.76
CA ASN A 109 -2.82 23.45 -8.16
C ASN A 109 -4.35 23.42 -8.14
N GLU A 110 -4.95 22.26 -8.01
CA GLU A 110 -6.39 22.07 -7.91
C GLU A 110 -6.76 21.45 -6.56
N GLU A 111 -7.98 21.72 -6.11
CA GLU A 111 -8.49 21.15 -4.88
C GLU A 111 -9.01 19.73 -5.14
N LYS A 112 -8.10 18.75 -5.05
CA LYS A 112 -8.39 17.33 -5.27
C LYS A 112 -7.34 16.48 -4.56
N ASP A 113 -7.50 15.16 -4.66
CA ASP A 113 -6.53 14.20 -4.14
C ASP A 113 -5.47 13.89 -5.19
N TYR A 114 -4.21 13.83 -4.77
CA TYR A 114 -3.07 13.49 -5.61
C TYR A 114 -2.36 12.28 -5.04
N LEU A 115 -2.12 11.26 -5.86
CA LEU A 115 -1.37 10.08 -5.44
C LEU A 115 0.12 10.43 -5.32
N LEU A 116 0.65 10.34 -4.11
CA LEU A 116 2.07 10.63 -3.84
C LEU A 116 2.92 9.36 -3.88
N ALA A 117 2.45 8.29 -3.28
CA ALA A 117 3.14 7.00 -3.30
C ALA A 117 2.11 5.88 -3.36
N LYS A 118 2.37 4.92 -4.24
CA LYS A 118 1.45 3.80 -4.49
C LYS A 118 1.84 2.60 -3.64
N GLY A 119 0.87 1.98 -2.99
CA GLY A 119 1.06 0.74 -2.25
C GLY A 119 1.40 -0.43 -3.16
N GLY A 120 2.11 -1.41 -2.63
CA GLY A 120 2.45 -2.63 -3.34
C GLY A 120 1.26 -3.57 -3.47
N ASP A 121 1.24 -4.34 -4.54
CA ASP A 121 0.19 -5.33 -4.75
C ASP A 121 0.37 -6.53 -3.82
N GLY A 122 -0.73 -7.16 -3.42
CA GLY A 122 -0.70 -8.38 -2.65
C GLY A 122 -0.17 -9.56 -3.46
N GLY A 123 0.53 -10.47 -2.80
CA GLY A 123 1.00 -11.70 -3.41
C GLY A 123 -0.12 -12.68 -3.64
N LEU A 124 0.08 -13.64 -4.53
CA LEU A 124 -0.91 -14.66 -4.87
C LEU A 124 -0.77 -15.88 -3.97
N GLY A 125 -1.89 -16.36 -3.42
CA GLY A 125 -1.94 -17.61 -2.66
C GLY A 125 -1.86 -18.83 -3.56
N ASN A 126 -1.53 -19.98 -2.99
CA ASN A 126 -1.34 -21.21 -3.79
C ASN A 126 -2.62 -21.66 -4.49
N ALA A 127 -3.80 -21.27 -4.02
CA ALA A 127 -5.05 -21.62 -4.70
C ALA A 127 -5.09 -21.11 -6.15
N ARG A 128 -4.39 -20.00 -6.43
CA ARG A 128 -4.30 -19.40 -7.77
C ARG A 128 -3.47 -20.22 -8.76
N PHE A 129 -2.63 -21.13 -8.26
CA PHE A 129 -1.70 -21.91 -9.07
C PHE A 129 -2.19 -23.34 -9.34
N LYS A 130 -3.42 -23.66 -8.93
CA LYS A 130 -4.01 -24.96 -9.21
C LYS A 130 -4.23 -25.10 -10.72
N SER A 131 -3.83 -26.25 -11.26
CA SER A 131 -4.04 -26.57 -12.67
C SER A 131 -4.37 -28.05 -12.81
N SER A 132 -4.78 -28.47 -14.02
CA SER A 132 -5.04 -29.88 -14.31
C SER A 132 -3.80 -30.76 -14.13
N THR A 133 -2.60 -30.18 -14.33
CA THR A 133 -1.34 -30.91 -14.20
C THR A 133 -0.73 -30.78 -12.80
N ASN A 134 -1.17 -29.81 -12.00
CA ASN A 134 -0.71 -29.62 -10.63
C ASN A 134 -1.89 -29.22 -9.75
N GLN A 135 -2.48 -30.17 -9.06
CA GLN A 135 -3.62 -29.94 -8.19
C GLN A 135 -3.25 -29.64 -6.75
N ALA A 136 -1.94 -29.67 -6.42
CA ALA A 136 -1.42 -29.37 -5.09
C ALA A 136 -0.22 -28.41 -5.18
N PRO A 137 -0.41 -27.20 -5.76
CA PRO A 137 0.71 -26.30 -5.96
C PRO A 137 1.26 -25.77 -4.63
N ARG A 138 2.58 -25.70 -4.56
CA ARG A 138 3.30 -25.13 -3.41
C ARG A 138 3.86 -23.76 -3.72
N LYS A 139 3.43 -23.16 -4.82
CA LYS A 139 3.86 -21.84 -5.23
C LYS A 139 2.98 -20.77 -4.61
N ILE A 140 3.61 -19.74 -4.10
CA ILE A 140 2.97 -18.49 -3.70
C ILE A 140 3.83 -17.34 -4.24
N THR A 141 3.29 -16.13 -4.25
CA THR A 141 4.10 -14.95 -4.48
C THR A 141 4.08 -14.07 -3.23
N LYS A 142 5.21 -13.42 -3.00
CA LYS A 142 5.30 -12.41 -1.93
C LYS A 142 4.62 -11.14 -2.40
N GLY A 143 4.15 -10.35 -1.46
CA GLY A 143 3.65 -9.02 -1.77
C GLY A 143 4.76 -8.13 -2.32
N GLU A 144 4.36 -7.16 -3.15
CA GLU A 144 5.29 -6.18 -3.69
C GLU A 144 5.54 -5.07 -2.67
N ASP A 145 6.75 -4.51 -2.68
CA ASP A 145 7.05 -3.36 -1.83
C ASP A 145 6.28 -2.14 -2.31
N GLY A 146 5.87 -1.31 -1.35
CA GLY A 146 5.29 -0.02 -1.68
C GLY A 146 6.36 0.97 -2.14
N GLU A 147 5.91 2.01 -2.82
CA GLU A 147 6.79 3.11 -3.24
C GLU A 147 7.28 3.91 -2.02
N SER A 148 8.43 4.49 -2.16
CA SER A 148 9.01 5.35 -1.11
C SER A 148 9.61 6.63 -1.66
#